data_cd4f744e8f753195780aabb924d851c7
#
_entry.id   cd4f744e8f753195780aabb924d851c7
#
_cell.length_a   1.000
_cell.length_b   1.000
_cell.length_c   1.000
_cell.angle_alpha   90.00
_cell.angle_beta   90.00
_cell.angle_gamma   90.00
#
_symmetry.space_group_name_H-M   'P 1'
#
loop_
_entity.id
_entity.type
_entity.pdbx_description
1 polymer ?
#
loop_
_entity_poly.entity_id
_entity_poly.type
_entity_poly.pdbx_seq_one_letter_code
_entity_poly.pdbx_strand_id
1 'polypeptide(L)'
;PDDVLAAGGLYRQWALARRAQGDLWAAPSGWRGGGHMAPVRTAMRTPLRSETVSVWGPPESAQVQVGDGEIDCASVQVTREQMSVTISGLRRDYRWAEADRHLWIADERGTWHLREAEEHKIHRAVGARPAEVVSPMPGSVIAVQVESGSQISAGDVVVVVEAMKMEHSLEAPVSGRVQVLVSVGDQVKVEQVLARIKD
;
A
#
# COMPACT_ATOMS: atom_id res chain seq x y z
N PRO A 1 -8.33 6.37 -20.52
CA PRO A 1 -8.04 7.79 -20.35
C PRO A 1 -7.73 8.08 -18.89
N ASP A 2 -6.83 9.03 -18.59
CA ASP A 2 -6.40 9.34 -17.22
C ASP A 2 -7.52 9.97 -16.38
N ASP A 3 -8.37 10.76 -17.01
CA ASP A 3 -9.56 11.33 -16.38
C ASP A 3 -10.53 10.27 -15.83
N VAL A 4 -10.63 9.11 -16.49
CA VAL A 4 -11.44 7.97 -16.03
C VAL A 4 -10.81 7.29 -14.83
N LEU A 5 -9.50 7.09 -14.83
CA LEU A 5 -8.76 6.53 -13.69
C LEU A 5 -8.81 7.49 -12.49
N ALA A 6 -8.61 8.79 -12.73
CA ALA A 6 -8.73 9.82 -11.72
C ALA A 6 -10.14 9.85 -11.10
N ALA A 7 -11.19 9.75 -11.93
CA ALA A 7 -12.59 9.67 -11.45
C ALA A 7 -12.81 8.45 -10.55
N GLY A 8 -12.21 7.30 -10.87
CA GLY A 8 -12.24 6.11 -10.03
C GLY A 8 -11.56 6.31 -8.67
N GLY A 9 -10.38 6.93 -8.65
CA GLY A 9 -9.66 7.26 -7.42
C GLY A 9 -10.43 8.25 -6.53
N LEU A 10 -11.00 9.29 -7.13
CA LEU A 10 -11.84 10.27 -6.43
C LEU A 10 -13.13 9.65 -5.88
N TYR A 11 -13.76 8.75 -6.64
CA TYR A 11 -14.89 7.97 -6.14
C TYR A 11 -14.50 7.15 -4.91
N ARG A 12 -13.35 6.49 -4.95
CA ARG A 12 -12.85 5.70 -3.81
C ARG A 12 -12.61 6.57 -2.58
N GLN A 13 -12.00 7.74 -2.76
CA GLN A 13 -11.81 8.72 -1.69
C GLN A 13 -13.14 9.13 -1.06
N TRP A 14 -14.15 9.45 -1.89
CA TRP A 14 -15.49 9.77 -1.44
C TRP A 14 -16.14 8.60 -0.66
N ALA A 15 -16.05 7.38 -1.18
CA ALA A 15 -16.62 6.20 -0.55
C ALA A 15 -16.00 5.91 0.83
N LEU A 16 -14.68 6.12 0.97
CA LEU A 16 -13.97 6.01 2.24
C LEU A 16 -14.40 7.10 3.21
N ALA A 17 -14.47 8.36 2.76
CA ALA A 17 -14.93 9.49 3.58
C ALA A 17 -16.36 9.28 4.09
N ARG A 18 -17.24 8.73 3.25
CA ARG A 18 -18.63 8.42 3.63
C ARG A 18 -18.72 7.29 4.67
N ARG A 19 -17.88 6.27 4.56
CA ARG A 19 -17.84 5.15 5.54
C ARG A 19 -17.31 5.61 6.90
N ALA A 20 -16.46 6.62 6.92
CA ALA A 20 -15.85 7.19 8.11
C ALA A 20 -16.77 8.17 8.87
N GLN A 21 -18.06 8.28 8.55
CA GLN A 21 -18.99 9.22 9.16
C GLN A 21 -18.97 9.13 10.69
N GLY A 22 -18.45 10.20 11.32
CA GLY A 22 -18.37 10.33 12.78
C GLY A 22 -17.06 9.84 13.41
N ASP A 23 -16.19 9.17 12.69
CA ASP A 23 -14.86 8.77 13.15
C ASP A 23 -13.76 9.58 12.42
N LEU A 24 -13.21 10.56 13.15
CA LEU A 24 -12.13 11.42 12.63
C LEU A 24 -10.86 10.64 12.29
N TRP A 25 -10.63 9.49 12.94
CA TRP A 25 -9.46 8.65 12.71
C TRP A 25 -9.60 7.74 11.50
N ALA A 26 -10.84 7.36 11.17
CA ALA A 26 -11.16 6.58 9.98
C ALA A 26 -11.30 7.43 8.71
N ALA A 27 -11.43 8.76 8.86
CA ALA A 27 -11.54 9.66 7.71
C ALA A 27 -10.23 9.67 6.91
N PRO A 28 -10.26 9.45 5.59
CA PRO A 28 -9.09 9.45 4.73
C PRO A 28 -8.62 10.91 4.46
N SER A 29 -8.39 11.66 5.52
CA SER A 29 -7.98 13.07 5.45
C SER A 29 -6.53 13.25 5.02
N GLY A 30 -5.73 12.17 5.11
CA GLY A 30 -4.28 12.23 4.89
C GLY A 30 -3.53 13.02 5.97
N TRP A 31 -4.21 13.43 7.04
CA TRP A 31 -3.61 14.19 8.12
C TRP A 31 -2.47 13.41 8.80
N ARG A 32 -1.34 14.09 9.01
CA ARG A 32 -0.20 13.58 9.78
C ARG A 32 0.31 14.67 10.70
N GLY A 33 0.64 14.30 11.94
CA GLY A 33 1.23 15.22 12.90
C GLY A 33 2.58 15.76 12.39
N GLY A 34 2.63 17.05 12.05
CA GLY A 34 3.86 17.78 11.71
C GLY A 34 4.31 17.70 10.25
N GLY A 35 3.46 17.33 9.28
CA GLY A 35 3.90 17.20 7.91
C GLY A 35 2.86 17.44 6.84
N HIS A 36 3.27 17.23 5.58
CA HIS A 36 2.41 17.27 4.41
C HIS A 36 1.36 16.16 4.46
N MET A 37 0.18 16.44 3.94
CA MET A 37 -0.90 15.44 3.82
C MET A 37 -0.42 14.24 3.01
N ALA A 38 -0.70 13.03 3.51
CA ALA A 38 -0.40 11.81 2.77
C ALA A 38 -1.54 11.49 1.78
N PRO A 39 -1.24 11.00 0.57
CA PRO A 39 -2.28 10.59 -0.35
C PRO A 39 -2.93 9.28 0.08
N VAL A 40 -4.20 9.12 -0.24
CA VAL A 40 -4.81 7.81 -0.39
C VAL A 40 -4.40 7.29 -1.76
N ARG A 41 -3.66 6.19 -1.77
CA ARG A 41 -3.23 5.53 -3.00
C ARG A 41 -4.12 4.36 -3.29
N THR A 42 -4.64 4.30 -4.50
CA THR A 42 -5.48 3.20 -4.96
C THR A 42 -4.98 2.72 -6.32
N ALA A 43 -4.63 1.45 -6.41
CA ALA A 43 -4.31 0.85 -7.70
C ALA A 43 -5.63 0.62 -8.47
N MET A 44 -5.84 1.40 -9.53
CA MET A 44 -7.02 1.31 -10.39
C MET A 44 -6.68 0.53 -11.67
N ARG A 45 -7.49 -0.45 -11.98
CA ARG A 45 -7.32 -1.28 -13.17
C ARG A 45 -8.52 -1.14 -14.10
N THR A 46 -8.24 -0.91 -15.37
CA THR A 46 -9.15 -1.09 -16.50
C THR A 46 -8.74 -2.35 -17.28
N PRO A 47 -9.52 -2.84 -18.24
CA PRO A 47 -9.12 -3.95 -19.11
C PRO A 47 -7.81 -3.71 -19.88
N LEU A 48 -7.46 -2.43 -20.12
CA LEU A 48 -6.32 -2.03 -20.95
C LEU A 48 -5.12 -1.52 -20.16
N ARG A 49 -5.32 -1.07 -18.90
CA ARG A 49 -4.28 -0.37 -18.16
C ARG A 49 -4.50 -0.51 -16.64
N SER A 50 -3.41 -0.57 -15.89
CA SER A 50 -3.41 -0.51 -14.43
C SER A 50 -2.48 0.60 -14.00
N GLU A 51 -2.97 1.51 -13.15
CA GLU A 51 -2.20 2.64 -12.62
C GLU A 51 -2.53 2.90 -11.16
N THR A 52 -1.57 3.48 -10.45
CA THR A 52 -1.80 3.99 -9.10
C THR A 52 -2.39 5.39 -9.19
N VAL A 53 -3.55 5.58 -8.59
CA VAL A 53 -4.16 6.90 -8.42
C VAL A 53 -3.92 7.35 -6.99
N SER A 54 -3.27 8.49 -6.84
CA SER A 54 -3.01 9.15 -5.55
C SER A 54 -3.96 10.32 -5.38
N VAL A 55 -4.68 10.37 -4.26
CA VAL A 55 -5.63 11.45 -3.95
C VAL A 55 -5.30 12.04 -2.59
N TRP A 56 -5.14 13.36 -2.53
CA TRP A 56 -4.91 14.15 -1.31
C TRP A 56 -6.14 14.98 -0.99
N GLY A 57 -6.42 15.14 0.29
CA GLY A 57 -7.49 16.03 0.78
C GLY A 57 -8.89 15.41 0.71
N PRO A 58 -9.90 16.21 1.12
CA PRO A 58 -11.29 15.77 1.11
C PRO A 58 -11.88 15.76 -0.30
N PRO A 59 -12.95 14.98 -0.56
CA PRO A 59 -13.54 14.84 -1.89
C PRO A 59 -13.97 16.15 -2.57
N GLU A 60 -14.33 17.16 -1.78
CA GLU A 60 -14.81 18.45 -2.27
C GLU A 60 -13.68 19.37 -2.76
N SER A 61 -12.45 19.14 -2.27
CA SER A 61 -11.26 19.94 -2.60
C SER A 61 -9.99 19.06 -2.57
N ALA A 62 -9.96 18.09 -3.44
CA ALA A 62 -8.88 17.13 -3.55
C ALA A 62 -7.80 17.59 -4.54
N GLN A 63 -6.66 16.91 -4.47
CA GLN A 63 -5.67 16.84 -5.53
C GLN A 63 -5.58 15.39 -5.98
N VAL A 64 -5.42 15.17 -7.27
CA VAL A 64 -5.32 13.84 -7.86
C VAL A 64 -4.11 13.73 -8.77
N GLN A 65 -3.47 12.58 -8.73
CA GLN A 65 -2.36 12.22 -9.62
C GLN A 65 -2.58 10.79 -10.12
N VAL A 66 -2.41 10.59 -11.42
CA VAL A 66 -2.49 9.26 -12.06
C VAL A 66 -1.09 8.83 -12.46
N GLY A 67 -0.61 7.73 -11.86
CA GLY A 67 0.77 7.26 -12.06
C GLY A 67 1.80 8.35 -11.70
N ASP A 68 2.73 8.60 -12.61
CA ASP A 68 3.75 9.64 -12.49
C ASP A 68 3.36 10.96 -13.20
N GLY A 69 2.07 11.14 -13.51
CA GLY A 69 1.54 12.34 -14.14
C GLY A 69 1.58 13.58 -13.24
N GLU A 70 1.05 14.70 -13.74
CA GLU A 70 0.94 15.94 -12.98
C GLU A 70 -0.11 15.80 -11.86
N ILE A 71 0.04 16.62 -10.82
CA ILE A 71 -0.93 16.73 -9.73
C ILE A 71 -1.95 17.80 -10.12
N ASP A 72 -3.19 17.38 -10.30
CA ASP A 72 -4.30 18.24 -10.66
C ASP A 72 -5.19 18.56 -9.46
N CYS A 73 -5.71 19.79 -9.41
CA CYS A 73 -6.80 20.12 -8.49
C CYS A 73 -8.08 19.42 -8.93
N ALA A 74 -8.76 18.77 -7.99
CA ALA A 74 -9.92 17.96 -8.30
C ALA A 74 -11.02 18.08 -7.24
N SER A 75 -12.23 17.76 -7.64
CA SER A 75 -13.36 17.57 -6.72
C SER A 75 -14.31 16.51 -7.26
N VAL A 76 -15.02 15.85 -6.36
CA VAL A 76 -16.04 14.86 -6.73
C VAL A 76 -17.30 15.07 -5.89
N GLN A 77 -18.44 15.01 -6.55
CA GLN A 77 -19.77 14.99 -5.94
C GLN A 77 -20.49 13.73 -6.44
N VAL A 78 -20.97 12.92 -5.52
CA VAL A 78 -21.63 11.66 -5.86
C VAL A 78 -23.04 11.64 -5.30
N THR A 79 -24.00 11.40 -6.18
CA THR A 79 -25.42 11.16 -5.87
C THR A 79 -25.75 9.69 -6.15
N ARG A 80 -27.00 9.28 -5.98
CA ARG A 80 -27.43 7.91 -6.28
C ARG A 80 -27.30 7.52 -7.75
N GLU A 81 -27.41 8.49 -8.65
CA GLU A 81 -27.49 8.23 -10.10
C GLU A 81 -26.30 8.81 -10.88
N GLN A 82 -25.62 9.80 -10.30
CA GLN A 82 -24.63 10.57 -11.01
C GLN A 82 -23.42 10.88 -10.14
N MET A 83 -22.26 10.85 -10.75
CA MET A 83 -21.00 11.30 -10.20
C MET A 83 -20.48 12.46 -11.06
N SER A 84 -20.33 13.63 -10.46
CA SER A 84 -19.73 14.81 -11.09
C SER A 84 -18.30 14.95 -10.62
N VAL A 85 -17.36 14.93 -11.55
CA VAL A 85 -15.92 15.07 -11.29
C VAL A 85 -15.41 16.31 -11.97
N THR A 86 -14.69 17.15 -11.25
CA THR A 86 -13.99 18.30 -11.82
C THR A 86 -12.49 18.08 -11.65
N ILE A 87 -11.72 18.15 -12.72
CA ILE A 87 -10.25 18.04 -12.73
C ILE A 87 -9.71 19.22 -13.50
N SER A 88 -8.83 20.01 -12.89
CA SER A 88 -8.23 21.22 -13.49
C SER A 88 -9.27 22.15 -14.12
N GLY A 89 -10.44 22.31 -13.45
CA GLY A 89 -11.54 23.16 -13.90
C GLY A 89 -12.47 22.53 -14.94
N LEU A 90 -12.13 21.38 -15.50
CA LEU A 90 -12.98 20.66 -16.46
C LEU A 90 -13.93 19.71 -15.72
N ARG A 91 -15.23 20.02 -15.75
CA ARG A 91 -16.27 19.17 -15.17
C ARG A 91 -16.72 18.10 -16.15
N ARG A 92 -16.87 16.86 -15.63
CA ARG A 92 -17.46 15.72 -16.32
C ARG A 92 -18.49 15.04 -15.42
N ASP A 93 -19.60 14.69 -16.01
CA ASP A 93 -20.68 13.98 -15.32
C ASP A 93 -20.73 12.54 -15.83
N TYR A 94 -20.70 11.60 -14.88
CA TYR A 94 -20.76 10.16 -15.15
C TYR A 94 -22.00 9.55 -14.51
N ARG A 95 -22.63 8.62 -15.19
CA ARG A 95 -23.47 7.62 -14.54
C ARG A 95 -22.58 6.56 -13.94
N TRP A 96 -22.93 6.06 -12.76
CA TRP A 96 -22.09 5.08 -12.07
C TRP A 96 -22.90 3.94 -11.46
N ALA A 97 -22.27 2.79 -11.30
CA ALA A 97 -22.74 1.65 -10.52
C ALA A 97 -21.54 0.95 -9.86
N GLU A 98 -21.73 0.48 -8.64
CA GLU A 98 -20.72 -0.28 -7.90
C GLU A 98 -21.30 -1.62 -7.46
N ALA A 99 -20.55 -2.71 -7.65
CA ALA A 99 -20.81 -4.01 -7.07
C ALA A 99 -19.47 -4.75 -6.85
N ASP A 100 -19.26 -5.35 -5.69
CA ASP A 100 -18.12 -6.20 -5.37
C ASP A 100 -16.74 -5.61 -5.75
N ARG A 101 -16.49 -4.35 -5.38
CA ARG A 101 -15.27 -3.58 -5.73
C ARG A 101 -15.09 -3.30 -7.22
N HIS A 102 -16.10 -3.54 -8.02
CA HIS A 102 -16.16 -3.15 -9.41
C HIS A 102 -16.94 -1.86 -9.53
N LEU A 103 -16.34 -0.86 -10.14
CA LEU A 103 -16.98 0.43 -10.44
C LEU A 103 -17.16 0.55 -11.95
N TRP A 104 -18.39 0.73 -12.38
CA TRP A 104 -18.70 1.09 -13.75
C TRP A 104 -19.04 2.57 -13.80
N ILE A 105 -18.40 3.30 -14.69
CA ILE A 105 -18.72 4.68 -14.98
C ILE A 105 -18.97 4.85 -16.47
N ALA A 106 -19.93 5.70 -16.82
CA ALA A 106 -20.33 5.93 -18.20
C ALA A 106 -20.61 7.41 -18.45
N ASP A 107 -20.15 7.91 -19.57
CA ASP A 107 -20.51 9.21 -20.16
C ASP A 107 -20.77 9.05 -21.66
N GLU A 108 -20.92 10.15 -22.39
CA GLU A 108 -21.14 10.15 -23.85
C GLU A 108 -20.01 9.51 -24.67
N ARG A 109 -18.80 9.37 -24.13
CA ARG A 109 -17.65 8.74 -24.79
C ARG A 109 -17.65 7.22 -24.65
N GLY A 110 -18.41 6.66 -23.70
CA GLY A 110 -18.52 5.23 -23.49
C GLY A 110 -18.70 4.81 -22.03
N THR A 111 -18.49 3.52 -21.80
CA THR A 111 -18.56 2.90 -20.48
C THR A 111 -17.23 2.29 -20.13
N TRP A 112 -16.75 2.55 -18.93
CA TRP A 112 -15.51 2.00 -18.38
C TRP A 112 -15.79 1.17 -17.17
N HIS A 113 -15.16 0.02 -17.13
CA HIS A 113 -15.10 -0.85 -15.98
C HIS A 113 -13.77 -0.62 -15.25
N LEU A 114 -13.88 -0.17 -14.02
CA LEU A 114 -12.77 0.05 -13.12
C LEU A 114 -12.81 -0.98 -12.00
N ARG A 115 -11.69 -1.55 -11.68
CA ARG A 115 -11.52 -2.42 -10.53
C ARG A 115 -10.40 -1.89 -9.65
N GLU A 116 -10.67 -1.80 -8.36
CA GLU A 116 -9.59 -1.65 -7.39
C GLU A 116 -8.75 -2.92 -7.45
N ALA A 117 -7.53 -2.80 -7.96
CA ALA A 117 -6.58 -3.89 -7.81
C ALA A 117 -6.36 -4.06 -6.31
N GLU A 118 -6.55 -5.25 -5.79
CA GLU A 118 -5.99 -5.56 -4.48
C GLU A 118 -4.52 -5.14 -4.57
N GLU A 119 -4.10 -4.23 -3.67
CA GLU A 119 -2.70 -4.24 -3.34
C GLU A 119 -2.44 -5.67 -2.86
N HIS A 120 -2.09 -6.53 -3.75
CA HIS A 120 -1.17 -7.58 -3.38
C HIS A 120 -0.09 -6.77 -2.68
N LYS A 121 0.01 -6.88 -1.34
CA LYS A 121 1.27 -6.58 -0.68
C LYS A 121 2.27 -7.11 -1.67
N ILE A 122 2.93 -6.21 -2.39
CA ILE A 122 3.99 -6.60 -3.28
C ILE A 122 4.97 -7.21 -2.30
N HIS A 123 4.86 -8.53 -2.10
CA HIS A 123 6.07 -9.29 -2.09
C HIS A 123 6.71 -8.83 -3.40
N ARG A 124 7.58 -7.82 -3.32
CA ARG A 124 8.48 -7.48 -4.39
C ARG A 124 8.84 -8.83 -4.96
N ALA A 125 8.43 -9.09 -6.20
CA ALA A 125 9.00 -10.17 -6.95
C ALA A 125 10.48 -9.86 -6.91
N VAL A 126 11.13 -10.44 -5.93
CA VAL A 126 12.55 -10.37 -5.71
C VAL A 126 13.12 -11.15 -6.89
N GLY A 127 13.46 -10.41 -7.95
CA GLY A 127 14.48 -10.92 -8.81
C GLY A 127 15.63 -11.31 -7.88
N ALA A 128 15.74 -12.60 -7.61
CA ALA A 128 16.86 -13.33 -7.01
C ALA A 128 17.75 -12.55 -6.00
N ARG A 129 17.17 -11.74 -5.09
CA ARG A 129 17.86 -11.42 -3.85
C ARG A 129 17.58 -12.54 -2.86
N PRO A 130 18.58 -13.11 -2.22
CA PRO A 130 18.35 -14.08 -1.15
C PRO A 130 17.38 -13.44 -0.15
N ALA A 131 16.34 -14.16 0.27
CA ALA A 131 15.41 -13.66 1.27
C ALA A 131 16.22 -13.38 2.55
N GLU A 132 16.08 -12.15 3.06
CA GLU A 132 16.89 -11.66 4.18
C GLU A 132 16.03 -11.53 5.43
N VAL A 133 16.54 -12.00 6.56
CA VAL A 133 16.03 -11.72 7.89
C VAL A 133 16.75 -10.47 8.39
N VAL A 134 16.00 -9.38 8.61
CA VAL A 134 16.56 -8.08 9.01
C VAL A 134 16.07 -7.68 10.40
N SER A 135 16.88 -6.95 11.13
CA SER A 135 16.49 -6.43 12.45
C SER A 135 15.54 -5.22 12.28
N PRO A 136 14.35 -5.24 12.92
CA PRO A 136 13.40 -4.13 12.85
C PRO A 136 13.80 -2.95 13.78
N MET A 137 14.74 -3.19 14.72
CA MET A 137 15.17 -2.22 15.71
C MET A 137 16.62 -2.45 16.14
N PRO A 138 17.30 -1.46 16.71
CA PRO A 138 18.63 -1.67 17.30
C PRO A 138 18.50 -2.48 18.59
N GLY A 139 19.41 -3.44 18.80
CA GLY A 139 19.36 -4.32 19.98
C GLY A 139 20.54 -5.27 20.04
N SER A 140 20.45 -6.28 20.92
CA SER A 140 21.44 -7.36 21.08
C SER A 140 20.84 -8.68 20.63
N VAL A 141 21.61 -9.52 19.93
CA VAL A 141 21.23 -10.89 19.61
C VAL A 141 21.34 -11.73 20.90
N ILE A 142 20.22 -12.26 21.38
CA ILE A 142 20.19 -13.10 22.58
C ILE A 142 20.13 -14.60 22.26
N ALA A 143 19.62 -14.97 21.08
CA ALA A 143 19.60 -16.35 20.62
C ALA A 143 19.66 -16.44 19.09
N VAL A 144 20.31 -17.49 18.59
CA VAL A 144 20.29 -17.96 17.21
C VAL A 144 19.72 -19.38 17.25
N GLN A 145 18.54 -19.57 16.66
CA GLN A 145 17.77 -20.82 16.79
C GLN A 145 18.07 -21.86 15.70
N VAL A 146 18.84 -21.45 14.69
CA VAL A 146 19.14 -22.28 13.53
C VAL A 146 20.64 -22.31 13.24
N GLU A 147 21.16 -23.43 12.75
CA GLU A 147 22.55 -23.53 12.31
C GLU A 147 22.71 -23.00 10.89
N SER A 148 23.82 -22.29 10.62
CA SER A 148 24.13 -21.82 9.28
C SER A 148 24.34 -22.99 8.32
N GLY A 149 23.57 -23.01 7.22
CA GLY A 149 23.57 -24.12 6.24
C GLY A 149 22.43 -25.12 6.42
N SER A 150 21.62 -25.03 7.49
CA SER A 150 20.47 -25.89 7.70
C SER A 150 19.31 -25.53 6.77
N GLN A 151 18.45 -26.49 6.51
CA GLN A 151 17.18 -26.28 5.82
C GLN A 151 16.13 -25.82 6.83
N ILE A 152 15.42 -24.73 6.52
CA ILE A 152 14.37 -24.16 7.37
C ILE A 152 13.08 -23.94 6.56
N SER A 153 11.97 -23.84 7.27
CA SER A 153 10.64 -23.54 6.71
C SER A 153 10.27 -22.08 6.93
N ALA A 154 9.44 -21.55 6.07
CA ALA A 154 8.85 -20.23 6.29
C ALA A 154 8.08 -20.21 7.63
N GLY A 155 8.33 -19.18 8.46
CA GLY A 155 7.80 -19.06 9.81
C GLY A 155 8.69 -19.63 10.92
N ASP A 156 9.77 -20.36 10.60
CA ASP A 156 10.72 -20.81 11.62
C ASP A 156 11.47 -19.62 12.23
N VAL A 157 11.62 -19.60 13.56
CA VAL A 157 12.40 -18.56 14.25
C VAL A 157 13.88 -18.76 13.96
N VAL A 158 14.53 -17.73 13.41
CA VAL A 158 15.95 -17.76 13.02
C VAL A 158 16.83 -17.11 14.09
N VAL A 159 16.47 -15.89 14.52
CA VAL A 159 17.24 -15.07 15.47
C VAL A 159 16.28 -14.41 16.44
N VAL A 160 16.70 -14.28 17.71
CA VAL A 160 15.99 -13.50 18.72
C VAL A 160 16.84 -12.28 19.09
N VAL A 161 16.26 -11.10 18.96
CA VAL A 161 16.90 -9.82 19.29
C VAL A 161 16.19 -9.20 20.50
N GLU A 162 16.96 -8.79 21.51
CA GLU A 162 16.45 -8.03 22.64
C GLU A 162 16.72 -6.53 22.45
N ALA A 163 15.66 -5.74 22.63
CA ALA A 163 15.74 -4.29 22.67
C ALA A 163 14.79 -3.74 23.74
N MET A 164 15.23 -2.79 24.54
CA MET A 164 14.39 -2.13 25.57
C MET A 164 13.67 -3.12 26.51
N LYS A 165 14.32 -4.23 26.89
CA LYS A 165 13.77 -5.32 27.72
C LYS A 165 12.60 -6.09 27.07
N MET A 166 12.49 -6.05 25.75
CA MET A 166 11.55 -6.85 24.99
C MET A 166 12.32 -7.74 24.02
N GLU A 167 11.89 -8.99 23.95
CA GLU A 167 12.46 -9.99 23.03
C GLU A 167 11.63 -10.02 21.73
N HIS A 168 12.31 -9.95 20.61
CA HIS A 168 11.71 -10.07 19.29
C HIS A 168 12.24 -11.28 18.55
N SER A 169 11.39 -12.25 18.33
CA SER A 169 11.67 -13.41 17.49
C SER A 169 11.54 -13.02 16.02
N LEU A 170 12.60 -13.24 15.25
CA LEU A 170 12.65 -12.95 13.81
C LEU A 170 12.54 -14.27 13.05
N GLU A 171 11.48 -14.35 12.26
CA GLU A 171 11.09 -15.55 11.53
C GLU A 171 11.60 -15.54 10.09
N ALA A 172 11.77 -16.73 9.52
CA ALA A 172 12.13 -16.92 8.12
C ALA A 172 10.97 -16.50 7.19
N PRO A 173 11.19 -15.59 6.25
CA PRO A 173 10.14 -15.15 5.32
C PRO A 173 9.82 -16.18 4.24
N VAL A 174 10.72 -17.11 3.98
CA VAL A 174 10.59 -18.21 3.00
C VAL A 174 11.28 -19.46 3.50
N SER A 175 10.92 -20.62 2.95
CA SER A 175 11.66 -21.88 3.17
C SER A 175 12.93 -21.90 2.32
N GLY A 176 13.99 -22.54 2.81
CA GLY A 176 15.25 -22.65 2.08
C GLY A 176 16.43 -22.92 3.00
N ARG A 177 17.64 -22.84 2.47
CA ARG A 177 18.88 -23.01 3.23
C ARG A 177 19.31 -21.68 3.84
N VAL A 178 19.40 -21.61 5.17
CA VAL A 178 19.76 -20.39 5.91
C VAL A 178 21.29 -20.20 6.00
N GLN A 179 21.74 -18.97 5.83
CA GLN A 179 23.09 -18.51 6.14
C GLN A 179 22.98 -17.44 7.23
N VAL A 180 23.36 -17.76 8.45
CA VAL A 180 23.37 -16.84 9.58
C VAL A 180 24.61 -15.94 9.51
N LEU A 181 24.44 -14.64 9.75
CA LEU A 181 25.50 -13.61 9.64
C LEU A 181 25.86 -12.98 10.97
N VAL A 182 25.18 -13.36 12.06
CA VAL A 182 25.37 -12.81 13.40
C VAL A 182 25.53 -13.92 14.43
N SER A 183 26.10 -13.58 15.59
CA SER A 183 26.29 -14.48 16.71
C SER A 183 25.57 -13.93 17.96
N VAL A 184 25.31 -14.82 18.93
CA VAL A 184 24.77 -14.43 20.23
C VAL A 184 25.71 -13.44 20.90
N GLY A 185 25.17 -12.30 21.39
CA GLY A 185 25.93 -11.20 21.98
C GLY A 185 26.22 -10.04 21.00
N ASP A 186 26.01 -10.21 19.71
CA ASP A 186 26.22 -9.15 18.72
C ASP A 186 25.23 -7.99 18.92
N GLN A 187 25.74 -6.76 18.76
CA GLN A 187 24.91 -5.56 18.70
C GLN A 187 24.48 -5.34 17.24
N VAL A 188 23.17 -5.17 17.04
CA VAL A 188 22.58 -4.98 15.71
C VAL A 188 21.90 -3.65 15.59
N LYS A 189 21.91 -3.10 14.37
CA LYS A 189 21.24 -1.85 13.99
C LYS A 189 19.92 -2.15 13.30
N VAL A 190 19.04 -1.13 13.24
CA VAL A 190 17.82 -1.20 12.40
C VAL A 190 18.19 -1.52 10.95
N GLU A 191 17.40 -2.37 10.30
CA GLU A 191 17.59 -2.85 8.90
C GLU A 191 18.91 -3.62 8.67
N GLN A 192 19.64 -4.00 9.72
CA GLN A 192 20.80 -4.88 9.57
C GLN A 192 20.36 -6.29 9.18
N VAL A 193 21.00 -6.85 8.15
CA VAL A 193 20.76 -8.24 7.73
C VAL A 193 21.40 -9.20 8.73
N LEU A 194 20.59 -10.08 9.30
CA LEU A 194 21.01 -11.07 10.32
C LEU A 194 21.17 -12.48 9.73
N ALA A 195 20.37 -12.80 8.73
CA ALA A 195 20.49 -14.05 7.99
C ALA A 195 20.01 -13.89 6.55
N ARG A 196 20.49 -14.77 5.66
CA ARG A 196 20.08 -14.91 4.27
C ARG A 196 19.57 -16.31 4.02
N ILE A 197 18.46 -16.41 3.28
CA ILE A 197 17.87 -17.69 2.92
C ILE A 197 17.99 -17.82 1.40
N LYS A 198 18.52 -18.96 0.97
CA LYS A 198 18.68 -19.32 -0.45
C LYS A 198 17.88 -20.60 -0.71
N ASP A 199 17.27 -20.67 -1.89
CA ASP A 199 16.65 -21.90 -2.38
C ASP A 199 17.68 -23.05 -2.52
#